data_ff7f6f971f25bfa31b8740ed276c6c2b
#
_entry.id   ff7f6f971f25bfa31b8740ed276c6c2b
#
_cell.length_a   1.000
_cell.length_b   1.000
_cell.length_c   1.000
_cell.angle_alpha   90.00
_cell.angle_beta   90.00
_cell.angle_gamma   90.00
#
_symmetry.space_group_name_H-M   'P 1'
#
loop_
_entity.id
_entity.type
_entity.pdbx_description
1 polymer ?
#
loop_
_entity_poly.entity_id
_entity_poly.type
_entity_poly.pdbx_seq_one_letter_code
_entity_poly.pdbx_strand_id
1 'polypeptide(L)'
;AKVNAALCTQALIDTFQPAAVINAGIAGGMNNQIHVCDVVVSSEVLPHDLDLHFLKDYPPYCGIYPSDKALIDLAVKTCTEFGVKSFVGRIVSGEAFVTDSAVKAEIQQRLEPYAVDMESAAVGQCAYRNQVPFVSVRCISDNADDEGAMSFDQFEKIAAKRVADIVLRMIETI
;
A
#
# COMPACT_ATOMS: atom_id res chain seq x y z
N ALA A 1 -1.91 12.00 0.74
CA ALA A 1 -1.28 11.67 1.99
C ALA A 1 -2.32 11.23 3.05
N LYS A 2 -1.91 10.80 4.22
CA LYS A 2 -2.69 10.00 5.18
C LYS A 2 -4.02 10.63 5.62
N VAL A 3 -4.05 11.93 5.92
CA VAL A 3 -5.28 12.59 6.39
C VAL A 3 -6.38 12.55 5.34
N ASN A 4 -6.09 12.92 4.10
CA ASN A 4 -7.07 12.89 3.02
C ASN A 4 -7.55 11.46 2.74
N ALA A 5 -6.63 10.48 2.79
CA ALA A 5 -6.97 9.08 2.59
C ALA A 5 -7.92 8.55 3.67
N ALA A 6 -7.65 8.86 4.95
CA ALA A 6 -8.52 8.47 6.05
C ALA A 6 -9.91 9.10 5.96
N LEU A 7 -9.99 10.42 5.69
CA LEU A 7 -11.26 11.13 5.54
C LEU A 7 -12.10 10.58 4.39
N CYS A 8 -11.48 10.35 3.24
CA CYS A 8 -12.15 9.77 2.08
C CYS A 8 -12.66 8.35 2.39
N THR A 9 -11.82 7.51 3.00
CA THR A 9 -12.19 6.13 3.34
C THR A 9 -13.34 6.10 4.33
N GLN A 10 -13.34 6.94 5.38
CA GLN A 10 -14.44 7.00 6.34
C GLN A 10 -15.73 7.46 5.67
N ALA A 11 -15.67 8.52 4.84
CA ALA A 11 -16.85 9.01 4.11
C ALA A 11 -17.45 7.93 3.21
N LEU A 12 -16.61 7.15 2.51
CA LEU A 12 -17.06 6.04 1.67
C LEU A 12 -17.70 4.91 2.50
N ILE A 13 -17.10 4.56 3.63
CA ILE A 13 -17.64 3.52 4.54
C ILE A 13 -19.01 3.97 5.09
N ASP A 14 -19.12 5.19 5.58
CA ASP A 14 -20.36 5.72 6.16
C ASP A 14 -21.48 5.80 5.12
N THR A 15 -21.13 6.18 3.88
CA THR A 15 -22.12 6.41 2.82
C THR A 15 -22.58 5.11 2.15
N PHE A 16 -21.65 4.20 1.87
CA PHE A 16 -21.91 3.04 1.01
C PHE A 16 -21.90 1.70 1.75
N GLN A 17 -21.41 1.66 2.99
CA GLN A 17 -21.29 0.43 3.78
C GLN A 17 -20.69 -0.73 2.96
N PRO A 18 -19.50 -0.57 2.36
CA PRO A 18 -18.93 -1.52 1.43
C PRO A 18 -18.59 -2.84 2.13
N ALA A 19 -18.68 -3.95 1.40
CA ALA A 19 -18.26 -5.27 1.87
C ALA A 19 -16.73 -5.37 2.03
N ALA A 20 -15.97 -4.56 1.31
CA ALA A 20 -14.51 -4.52 1.35
C ALA A 20 -13.96 -3.17 0.85
N VAL A 21 -12.72 -2.86 1.23
CA VAL A 21 -11.96 -1.71 0.72
C VAL A 21 -10.71 -2.20 0.00
N ILE A 22 -10.57 -1.84 -1.27
CA ILE A 22 -9.36 -2.07 -2.07
C ILE A 22 -8.69 -0.73 -2.32
N ASN A 23 -7.49 -0.55 -1.75
CA ASN A 23 -6.68 0.65 -1.98
C ASN A 23 -5.73 0.42 -3.15
N ALA A 24 -5.96 1.09 -4.26
CA ALA A 24 -5.15 0.98 -5.47
C ALA A 24 -4.25 2.21 -5.65
N GLY A 25 -3.01 2.02 -6.09
CA GLY A 25 -2.10 3.12 -6.36
C GLY A 25 -0.70 2.68 -6.74
N ILE A 26 0.22 3.61 -6.73
CA ILE A 26 1.64 3.38 -7.00
C ILE A 26 2.45 3.52 -5.71
N ALA A 27 3.68 3.01 -5.70
CA ALA A 27 4.56 3.03 -4.53
C ALA A 27 6.03 2.94 -4.93
N GLY A 28 6.92 3.40 -4.06
CA GLY A 28 8.35 3.16 -4.15
C GLY A 28 8.73 1.75 -3.69
N GLY A 29 9.59 1.08 -4.45
CA GLY A 29 10.11 -0.25 -4.13
C GLY A 29 11.14 -0.21 -3.01
N MET A 30 10.95 -1.03 -1.98
CA MET A 30 11.85 -1.07 -0.82
C MET A 30 12.75 -2.32 -0.80
N ASN A 31 12.35 -3.40 -1.44
CA ASN A 31 13.09 -4.66 -1.45
C ASN A 31 13.84 -4.84 -2.78
N ASN A 32 15.09 -5.31 -2.73
CA ASN A 32 15.96 -5.47 -3.90
C ASN A 32 15.46 -6.50 -4.93
N GLN A 33 14.50 -7.33 -4.60
CA GLN A 33 13.88 -8.30 -5.52
C GLN A 33 12.76 -7.70 -6.35
N ILE A 34 12.31 -6.49 -6.00
CA ILE A 34 11.18 -5.80 -6.59
C ILE A 34 11.70 -4.75 -7.56
N HIS A 35 11.12 -4.72 -8.75
CA HIS A 35 11.48 -3.79 -9.80
C HIS A 35 10.28 -2.91 -10.20
N VAL A 36 10.59 -1.80 -10.85
CA VAL A 36 9.58 -0.92 -11.44
C VAL A 36 8.61 -1.73 -12.30
N CYS A 37 7.33 -1.45 -12.17
CA CYS A 37 6.20 -2.17 -12.75
C CYS A 37 5.88 -3.55 -12.13
N ASP A 38 6.59 -4.05 -11.14
CA ASP A 38 6.11 -5.15 -10.31
C ASP A 38 4.95 -4.68 -9.42
N VAL A 39 4.17 -5.61 -8.89
CA VAL A 39 3.05 -5.31 -8.00
C VAL A 39 3.33 -5.82 -6.59
N VAL A 40 3.08 -4.98 -5.59
CA VAL A 40 3.06 -5.37 -4.18
C VAL A 40 1.63 -5.40 -3.68
N VAL A 41 1.19 -6.54 -3.19
CA VAL A 41 -0.07 -6.75 -2.48
C VAL A 41 0.23 -6.73 -0.98
N SER A 42 -0.46 -5.89 -0.22
CA SER A 42 -0.17 -5.79 1.21
C SER A 42 -0.55 -7.06 1.97
N SER A 43 0.38 -7.61 2.75
CA SER A 43 0.05 -8.54 3.84
C SER A 43 -0.48 -7.78 5.05
N GLU A 44 0.07 -6.60 5.27
CA GLU A 44 -0.27 -5.66 6.33
C GLU A 44 0.23 -4.26 5.94
N VAL A 45 -0.34 -3.25 6.58
CA VAL A 45 0.08 -1.86 6.38
C VAL A 45 0.32 -1.18 7.73
N LEU A 46 1.30 -0.26 7.79
CA LEU A 46 1.62 0.50 8.99
C LEU A 46 2.31 1.83 8.67
N PRO A 47 2.24 2.85 9.54
CA PRO A 47 2.99 4.09 9.38
C PRO A 47 4.47 3.86 9.69
N HIS A 48 5.38 4.41 8.85
CA HIS A 48 6.81 4.40 9.13
C HIS A 48 7.30 5.64 9.87
N ASP A 49 6.51 6.71 9.86
CA ASP A 49 6.81 8.02 10.43
C ASP A 49 6.17 8.26 11.81
N LEU A 50 5.72 7.20 12.47
CA LEU A 50 5.10 7.24 13.77
C LEU A 50 5.72 6.19 14.70
N ASP A 51 5.86 6.51 15.99
CA ASP A 51 6.30 5.55 16.99
C ASP A 51 5.21 4.51 17.25
N LEU A 52 5.48 3.28 16.80
CA LEU A 52 4.54 2.15 16.94
C LEU A 52 4.37 1.72 18.42
N HIS A 53 5.35 2.00 19.30
CA HIS A 53 5.19 1.75 20.73
C HIS A 53 4.11 2.63 21.33
N PHE A 54 4.07 3.90 20.90
CA PHE A 54 3.01 4.82 21.34
C PHE A 54 1.61 4.31 20.97
N LEU A 55 1.46 3.72 19.79
CA LEU A 55 0.17 3.19 19.33
C LEU A 55 -0.31 1.93 20.07
N LYS A 56 0.54 1.29 20.88
CA LYS A 56 0.11 0.17 21.75
C LYS A 56 -0.61 0.67 22.99
N ASP A 57 -0.18 1.82 23.51
CA ASP A 57 -0.67 2.37 24.79
C ASP A 57 -1.81 3.37 24.60
N TYR A 58 -2.00 3.88 23.40
CA TYR A 58 -3.02 4.87 23.05
C TYR A 58 -3.88 4.41 21.88
N PRO A 59 -5.12 4.94 21.73
CA PRO A 59 -5.94 4.59 20.58
C PRO A 59 -5.20 4.82 19.24
N PRO A 60 -5.29 3.90 18.29
CA PRO A 60 -6.22 2.77 18.18
C PRO A 60 -5.79 1.47 18.89
N TYR A 61 -4.76 1.51 19.75
CA TYR A 61 -4.16 0.35 20.44
C TYR A 61 -3.57 -0.70 19.49
N CYS A 62 -3.30 -0.31 18.26
CA CYS A 62 -2.76 -1.13 17.19
C CYS A 62 -2.02 -0.23 16.20
N GLY A 63 -0.79 -0.60 15.82
CA GLY A 63 0.01 0.14 14.83
C GLY A 63 0.19 -0.60 13.51
N ILE A 64 -0.28 -1.85 13.44
CA ILE A 64 -0.16 -2.73 12.28
C ILE A 64 -1.57 -3.19 11.88
N TYR A 65 -1.94 -2.99 10.64
CA TYR A 65 -3.27 -3.29 10.13
C TYR A 65 -3.18 -4.41 9.08
N PRO A 66 -3.61 -5.64 9.42
CA PRO A 66 -3.53 -6.79 8.52
C PRO A 66 -4.49 -6.63 7.35
N SER A 67 -4.08 -7.08 6.18
CA SER A 67 -4.94 -7.20 5.00
C SER A 67 -5.78 -8.48 5.05
N ASP A 68 -6.92 -8.46 4.40
CA ASP A 68 -7.81 -9.62 4.30
C ASP A 68 -7.22 -10.69 3.37
N LYS A 69 -7.20 -11.95 3.84
CA LYS A 69 -6.58 -13.04 3.10
C LYS A 69 -7.27 -13.34 1.77
N ALA A 70 -8.59 -13.29 1.71
CA ALA A 70 -9.33 -13.59 0.48
C ALA A 70 -9.04 -12.51 -0.58
N LEU A 71 -8.94 -11.24 -0.17
CA LEU A 71 -8.57 -10.15 -1.07
C LEU A 71 -7.11 -10.24 -1.53
N ILE A 72 -6.18 -10.69 -0.67
CA ILE A 72 -4.79 -10.96 -1.05
C ILE A 72 -4.74 -12.06 -2.12
N ASP A 73 -5.39 -13.20 -1.86
CA ASP A 73 -5.40 -14.34 -2.78
C ASP A 73 -6.02 -13.95 -4.14
N LEU A 74 -7.08 -13.17 -4.14
CA LEU A 74 -7.70 -12.62 -5.36
C LEU A 74 -6.74 -11.70 -6.12
N ALA A 75 -6.05 -10.77 -5.44
CA ALA A 75 -5.11 -9.85 -6.07
C ALA A 75 -3.93 -10.60 -6.72
N VAL A 76 -3.35 -11.58 -6.01
CA VAL A 76 -2.25 -12.41 -6.54
C VAL A 76 -2.70 -13.21 -7.76
N LYS A 77 -3.88 -13.83 -7.69
CA LYS A 77 -4.46 -14.56 -8.83
C LYS A 77 -4.64 -13.64 -10.04
N THR A 78 -5.21 -12.46 -9.82
CA THR A 78 -5.42 -11.48 -10.89
C THR A 78 -4.10 -11.00 -11.50
N CYS A 79 -3.07 -10.72 -10.68
CA CYS A 79 -1.74 -10.39 -11.20
C CYS A 79 -1.19 -11.52 -12.11
N THR A 80 -1.39 -12.77 -11.72
CA THR A 80 -0.97 -13.93 -12.52
C THR A 80 -1.72 -13.99 -13.86
N GLU A 81 -3.03 -13.73 -13.89
CA GLU A 81 -3.83 -13.67 -15.11
C GLU A 81 -3.33 -12.59 -16.09
N PHE A 82 -2.83 -11.46 -15.55
CA PHE A 82 -2.23 -10.38 -16.35
C PHE A 82 -0.75 -10.61 -16.71
N GLY A 83 -0.15 -11.72 -16.27
CA GLY A 83 1.28 -11.98 -16.47
C GLY A 83 2.19 -10.98 -15.74
N VAL A 84 1.70 -10.37 -14.68
CA VAL A 84 2.42 -9.38 -13.87
C VAL A 84 3.06 -10.06 -12.66
N LYS A 85 4.34 -9.82 -12.44
CA LYS A 85 5.05 -10.30 -11.26
C LYS A 85 4.51 -9.58 -10.03
N SER A 86 4.13 -10.36 -9.02
CA SER A 86 3.59 -9.82 -7.78
C SER A 86 4.26 -10.40 -6.55
N PHE A 87 4.28 -9.62 -5.48
CA PHE A 87 4.81 -9.97 -4.17
C PHE A 87 3.76 -9.68 -3.10
N VAL A 88 3.68 -10.52 -2.11
CA VAL A 88 2.87 -10.26 -0.91
C VAL A 88 3.80 -9.83 0.22
N GLY A 89 3.60 -8.65 0.76
CA GLY A 89 4.49 -8.13 1.79
C GLY A 89 3.97 -6.86 2.47
N ARG A 90 4.74 -6.39 3.44
CA ARG A 90 4.44 -5.18 4.19
C ARG A 90 4.54 -3.94 3.31
N ILE A 91 3.53 -3.06 3.40
CA ILE A 91 3.57 -1.71 2.82
C ILE A 91 3.58 -0.71 3.98
N VAL A 92 4.51 0.26 3.91
CA VAL A 92 4.62 1.31 4.93
C VAL A 92 4.26 2.67 4.35
N SER A 93 3.62 3.52 5.15
CA SER A 93 3.18 4.85 4.69
C SER A 93 3.75 5.97 5.55
N GLY A 94 4.05 7.10 4.91
CA GLY A 94 4.47 8.34 5.57
C GLY A 94 3.96 9.60 4.88
N GLU A 95 4.20 10.77 5.47
CA GLU A 95 3.78 12.06 4.89
C GLU A 95 4.81 12.63 3.90
N ALA A 96 5.97 12.01 3.76
CA ALA A 96 7.02 12.45 2.83
C ALA A 96 7.21 11.43 1.69
N PHE A 97 7.47 11.95 0.50
CA PHE A 97 7.94 11.13 -0.61
C PHE A 97 9.41 10.73 -0.36
N VAL A 98 9.67 9.42 -0.29
CA VAL A 98 11.01 8.90 0.03
C VAL A 98 11.86 8.89 -1.24
N THR A 99 12.86 9.77 -1.28
CA THR A 99 13.84 9.92 -2.38
C THR A 99 15.28 9.95 -1.88
N ASP A 100 15.53 9.65 -0.61
CA ASP A 100 16.84 9.65 0.01
C ASP A 100 17.21 8.22 0.38
N SER A 101 18.35 7.74 -0.15
CA SER A 101 18.84 6.38 0.08
C SER A 101 19.14 6.08 1.54
N ALA A 102 19.52 7.07 2.36
CA ALA A 102 19.73 6.87 3.78
C ALA A 102 18.42 6.71 4.53
N VAL A 103 17.39 7.50 4.19
CA VAL A 103 16.04 7.36 4.74
C VAL A 103 15.44 6.01 4.36
N LYS A 104 15.60 5.60 3.10
CA LYS A 104 15.22 4.25 2.65
C LYS A 104 15.86 3.16 3.49
N ALA A 105 17.18 3.24 3.69
CA ALA A 105 17.93 2.24 4.47
C ALA A 105 17.46 2.17 5.94
N GLU A 106 17.18 3.32 6.57
CA GLU A 106 16.63 3.36 7.93
C GLU A 106 15.26 2.67 8.02
N ILE A 107 14.35 3.01 7.11
CA ILE A 107 13.01 2.40 7.06
C ILE A 107 13.14 0.89 6.83
N GLN A 108 14.01 0.47 5.89
CA GLN A 108 14.25 -0.94 5.57
C GLN A 108 14.79 -1.70 6.78
N GLN A 109 15.77 -1.16 7.50
CA GLN A 109 16.34 -1.80 8.68
C GLN A 109 15.32 -1.96 9.81
N ARG A 110 14.43 -1.00 9.99
CA ARG A 110 13.48 -0.96 11.10
C ARG A 110 12.21 -1.76 10.84
N LEU A 111 11.73 -1.78 9.61
CA LEU A 111 10.38 -2.27 9.30
C LEU A 111 10.34 -3.37 8.22
N GLU A 112 11.43 -3.59 7.49
CA GLU A 112 11.56 -4.58 6.41
C GLU A 112 10.39 -4.56 5.40
N PRO A 113 10.00 -3.38 4.87
CA PRO A 113 8.88 -3.29 3.96
C PRO A 113 9.23 -3.75 2.55
N TYR A 114 8.22 -4.12 1.80
CA TYR A 114 8.30 -4.38 0.35
C TYR A 114 8.08 -3.11 -0.46
N ALA A 115 7.22 -2.22 0.02
CA ALA A 115 6.95 -0.94 -0.65
C ALA A 115 6.68 0.19 0.36
N VAL A 116 6.88 1.43 -0.08
CA VAL A 116 6.55 2.65 0.66
C VAL A 116 5.61 3.53 -0.16
N ASP A 117 4.59 4.05 0.50
CA ASP A 117 3.62 4.98 -0.07
C ASP A 117 3.22 6.09 0.92
N MET A 118 2.16 6.80 0.64
CA MET A 118 1.70 7.90 1.49
C MET A 118 0.26 7.73 2.02
N GLU A 119 -0.42 6.59 1.75
CA GLU A 119 -1.85 6.43 2.05
C GLU A 119 -2.23 5.10 2.69
N SER A 120 -1.62 3.98 2.32
CA SER A 120 -2.10 2.63 2.64
C SER A 120 -2.32 2.41 4.13
N ALA A 121 -1.42 2.90 5.00
CA ALA A 121 -1.56 2.76 6.44
C ALA A 121 -2.81 3.48 6.98
N ALA A 122 -3.15 4.65 6.43
CA ALA A 122 -4.31 5.40 6.86
C ALA A 122 -5.63 4.76 6.40
N VAL A 123 -5.66 4.25 5.15
CA VAL A 123 -6.80 3.50 4.63
C VAL A 123 -6.99 2.21 5.43
N GLY A 124 -5.91 1.46 5.66
CA GLY A 124 -5.95 0.22 6.45
C GLY A 124 -6.37 0.45 7.90
N GLN A 125 -5.89 1.51 8.56
CA GLN A 125 -6.33 1.90 9.91
C GLN A 125 -7.83 2.22 9.94
N CYS A 126 -8.31 2.98 8.95
CA CYS A 126 -9.72 3.34 8.85
C CYS A 126 -10.59 2.09 8.64
N ALA A 127 -10.24 1.21 7.70
CA ALA A 127 -10.93 -0.04 7.45
C ALA A 127 -10.94 -0.95 8.69
N TYR A 128 -9.78 -1.11 9.35
CA TYR A 128 -9.64 -1.89 10.59
C TYR A 128 -10.56 -1.40 11.71
N ARG A 129 -10.62 -0.07 11.92
CA ARG A 129 -11.50 0.53 12.95
C ARG A 129 -12.98 0.34 12.66
N ASN A 130 -13.35 0.25 11.38
CA ASN A 130 -14.72 0.00 10.94
C ASN A 130 -15.01 -1.50 10.72
N GLN A 131 -14.04 -2.40 10.96
CA GLN A 131 -14.17 -3.84 10.76
C GLN A 131 -14.54 -4.22 9.30
N VAL A 132 -14.04 -3.45 8.34
CA VAL A 132 -14.23 -3.70 6.91
C VAL A 132 -12.99 -4.41 6.37
N PRO A 133 -13.14 -5.54 5.64
CA PRO A 133 -12.03 -6.21 4.97
C PRO A 133 -11.27 -5.25 4.05
N PHE A 134 -9.94 -5.36 4.06
CA PHE A 134 -9.05 -4.40 3.37
C PHE A 134 -7.88 -5.10 2.68
N VAL A 135 -7.44 -4.55 1.55
CA VAL A 135 -6.16 -4.83 0.92
C VAL A 135 -5.63 -3.58 0.20
N SER A 136 -4.30 -3.40 0.19
CA SER A 136 -3.65 -2.43 -0.68
C SER A 136 -2.92 -3.15 -1.82
N VAL A 137 -3.10 -2.67 -3.05
CA VAL A 137 -2.44 -3.16 -4.26
C VAL A 137 -1.66 -2.00 -4.88
N ARG A 138 -0.33 -2.10 -4.91
CA ARG A 138 0.56 -1.05 -5.37
C ARG A 138 1.42 -1.53 -6.54
N CYS A 139 1.41 -0.80 -7.66
CA CYS A 139 2.38 -1.00 -8.71
C CYS A 139 3.60 -0.11 -8.45
N ILE A 140 4.80 -0.66 -8.59
CA ILE A 140 6.03 0.07 -8.29
C ILE A 140 6.34 1.07 -9.40
N SER A 141 6.48 2.34 -9.03
CA SER A 141 6.81 3.46 -9.91
C SER A 141 8.29 3.83 -9.89
N ASP A 142 8.95 3.59 -8.76
CA ASP A 142 10.33 3.99 -8.48
C ASP A 142 10.97 3.10 -7.41
N ASN A 143 12.25 3.30 -7.14
CA ASN A 143 12.98 2.52 -6.15
C ASN A 143 13.06 3.19 -4.76
N ALA A 144 12.37 4.29 -4.53
CA ALA A 144 12.45 5.07 -3.28
C ALA A 144 13.89 5.45 -2.90
N ASP A 145 14.71 5.85 -3.86
CA ASP A 145 16.12 6.22 -3.72
C ASP A 145 16.42 7.56 -4.39
N ASP A 146 17.71 7.93 -4.49
CA ASP A 146 18.15 9.21 -5.04
C ASP A 146 17.72 9.43 -6.51
N GLU A 147 17.40 8.38 -7.25
CA GLU A 147 16.83 8.43 -8.60
C GLU A 147 15.30 8.31 -8.62
N GLY A 148 14.66 8.16 -7.45
CA GLY A 148 13.24 7.88 -7.30
C GLY A 148 12.34 8.92 -7.98
N ALA A 149 12.62 10.20 -7.84
CA ALA A 149 11.83 11.27 -8.45
C ALA A 149 11.84 11.20 -10.00
N MET A 150 12.98 10.94 -10.61
CA MET A 150 13.09 10.80 -12.07
C MET A 150 12.40 9.53 -12.58
N SER A 151 12.54 8.42 -11.85
CA SER A 151 11.87 7.17 -12.17
C SER A 151 10.34 7.31 -12.02
N PHE A 152 9.87 8.02 -10.99
CA PHE A 152 8.46 8.32 -10.78
C PHE A 152 7.85 9.05 -11.97
N ASP A 153 8.44 10.16 -12.41
CA ASP A 153 7.95 10.95 -13.55
C ASP A 153 7.84 10.11 -14.85
N GLN A 154 8.75 9.15 -15.02
CA GLN A 154 8.79 8.28 -16.19
C GLN A 154 7.72 7.17 -16.13
N PHE A 155 7.50 6.56 -14.97
CA PHE A 155 6.72 5.33 -14.85
C PHE A 155 5.35 5.50 -14.17
N GLU A 156 5.04 6.66 -13.55
CA GLU A 156 3.79 6.93 -12.85
C GLU A 156 2.56 6.49 -13.65
N LYS A 157 2.45 6.95 -14.90
CA LYS A 157 1.27 6.67 -15.74
C LYS A 157 1.14 5.19 -16.10
N ILE A 158 2.27 4.52 -16.35
CA ILE A 158 2.30 3.10 -16.70
C ILE A 158 1.91 2.26 -15.49
N ALA A 159 2.49 2.56 -14.33
CA ALA A 159 2.22 1.87 -13.07
C ALA A 159 0.76 2.09 -12.61
N ALA A 160 0.28 3.34 -12.68
CA ALA A 160 -1.11 3.68 -12.33
C ALA A 160 -2.12 2.96 -13.23
N LYS A 161 -1.88 2.91 -14.55
CA LYS A 161 -2.76 2.17 -15.47
C LYS A 161 -2.76 0.68 -15.13
N ARG A 162 -1.60 0.08 -14.91
CA ARG A 162 -1.46 -1.34 -14.59
C ARG A 162 -2.24 -1.73 -13.34
N VAL A 163 -2.07 -0.99 -12.24
CA VAL A 163 -2.80 -1.30 -11.01
C VAL A 163 -4.30 -1.08 -11.16
N ALA A 164 -4.72 -0.08 -11.93
CA ALA A 164 -6.14 0.16 -12.22
C ALA A 164 -6.77 -1.02 -12.99
N ASP A 165 -6.10 -1.52 -14.04
CA ASP A 165 -6.58 -2.68 -14.80
C ASP A 165 -6.71 -3.94 -13.91
N ILE A 166 -5.73 -4.18 -13.02
CA ILE A 166 -5.76 -5.30 -12.07
C ILE A 166 -6.94 -5.17 -11.11
N VAL A 167 -7.12 -3.99 -10.48
CA VAL A 167 -8.18 -3.79 -9.48
C VAL A 167 -9.57 -3.83 -10.12
N LEU A 168 -9.74 -3.28 -11.33
CA LEU A 168 -11.00 -3.43 -12.07
C LEU A 168 -11.34 -4.91 -12.30
N ARG A 169 -10.36 -5.73 -12.68
CA ARG A 169 -10.57 -7.17 -12.86
C ARG A 169 -10.87 -7.88 -11.54
N MET A 170 -10.26 -7.49 -10.44
CA MET A 170 -10.62 -8.00 -9.12
C MET A 170 -12.09 -7.72 -8.80
N ILE A 171 -12.56 -6.49 -9.02
CA ILE A 171 -13.95 -6.09 -8.77
C ILE A 171 -14.94 -6.89 -9.62
N GLU A 172 -14.61 -7.19 -10.87
CA GLU A 172 -15.46 -8.03 -11.75
C GLU A 172 -15.57 -9.49 -11.27
N THR A 173 -14.68 -9.92 -10.37
CA THR A 173 -14.59 -11.30 -9.91
C THR A 173 -15.26 -11.53 -8.55
N ILE A 174 -15.45 -10.45 -7.78
CA ILE A 174 -16.16 -10.46 -6.49
C ILE A 174 -17.67 -10.50 -6.73
#